data_bb46022b0035604e079f4343c3f34d8d
#
_entry.id   bb46022b0035604e079f4343c3f34d8d
#
_cell.length_a   1.000
_cell.length_b   1.000
_cell.length_c   1.000
_cell.angle_alpha   90.00
_cell.angle_beta   90.00
_cell.angle_gamma   90.00
#
_symmetry.space_group_name_H-M   'P 1'
#
loop_
_entity.id
_entity.type
_entity.pdbx_description
1 polymer ?
#
loop_
_entity_poly.entity_id
_entity_poly.type
_entity_poly.pdbx_seq_one_letter_code
_entity_poly.pdbx_strand_id
1 'polypeptide(L)'
;MGATLHPMAVVERGARVHESAVVGPFCHIGPSVEIDAGAVLHSHVVITGRTRIGAGAQLFPFSSVGAPSQDLKDALTEGAVTLGANCIVREGVTINAGAGAGTQIGAGCVFLASSHVAHDCRLGDGVVLSNQVLLGGHVEIGDHAMIGGATAVHQHVRIGAHAFIAGLAGVEGDVIPFGLAGGNRAHLFGLNLVGLRRRGFSNERIARLRETYRRLFEEQSDVLRARIDALESAGASDADVAHLLAFLRAPSMRPLCAPRSRADEN
;
A
#
# COMPACT_ATOMS: atom_id res chain seq x y z
N MET A 1 -8.99 -32.30 11.13
CA MET A 1 -8.65 -32.72 9.74
C MET A 1 -7.39 -31.94 9.36
N GLY A 2 -6.37 -32.56 8.76
CA GLY A 2 -5.15 -31.83 8.36
C GLY A 2 -5.39 -30.90 7.18
N ALA A 3 -4.40 -30.03 6.88
CA ALA A 3 -4.42 -29.10 5.73
C ALA A 3 -4.77 -29.84 4.43
N THR A 4 -5.57 -29.20 3.57
CA THR A 4 -5.88 -29.75 2.24
C THR A 4 -4.72 -29.42 1.28
N LEU A 5 -3.74 -30.32 1.20
CA LEU A 5 -2.59 -30.18 0.31
C LEU A 5 -2.83 -30.99 -0.98
N HIS A 6 -2.79 -30.33 -2.14
CA HIS A 6 -2.89 -31.06 -3.41
C HIS A 6 -1.63 -31.94 -3.61
N PRO A 7 -1.75 -33.20 -4.07
CA PRO A 7 -0.61 -34.10 -4.22
C PRO A 7 0.53 -33.59 -5.13
N MET A 8 0.22 -32.67 -6.03
CA MET A 8 1.22 -32.03 -6.92
C MET A 8 1.77 -30.71 -6.36
N ALA A 9 1.42 -30.32 -5.13
CA ALA A 9 2.06 -29.20 -4.47
C ALA A 9 3.39 -29.64 -3.84
N VAL A 10 4.39 -28.77 -3.89
CA VAL A 10 5.66 -28.95 -3.20
C VAL A 10 5.64 -28.09 -1.94
N VAL A 11 5.56 -28.73 -0.78
CA VAL A 11 5.66 -28.07 0.52
C VAL A 11 6.95 -28.55 1.17
N GLU A 12 7.91 -27.64 1.30
CA GLU A 12 9.24 -27.98 1.82
C GLU A 12 9.22 -28.27 3.32
N ARG A 13 10.15 -29.13 3.76
CA ARG A 13 10.28 -29.45 5.19
C ARG A 13 10.62 -28.18 6.00
N GLY A 14 9.81 -27.88 6.99
CA GLY A 14 9.93 -26.69 7.84
C GLY A 14 8.78 -25.70 7.66
N ALA A 15 8.10 -25.72 6.51
CA ALA A 15 6.89 -24.93 6.30
C ALA A 15 5.80 -25.27 7.33
N ARG A 16 5.11 -24.26 7.83
CA ARG A 16 3.97 -24.41 8.75
C ARG A 16 2.69 -24.04 8.05
N VAL A 17 1.84 -25.01 7.78
CA VAL A 17 0.55 -24.84 7.12
C VAL A 17 -0.55 -25.19 8.09
N HIS A 18 -1.43 -24.23 8.39
CA HIS A 18 -2.57 -24.44 9.29
C HIS A 18 -3.51 -25.51 8.73
N GLU A 19 -4.09 -26.33 9.60
CA GLU A 19 -4.94 -27.47 9.22
C GLU A 19 -6.18 -27.13 8.40
N SER A 20 -6.66 -25.89 8.45
CA SER A 20 -7.79 -25.41 7.65
C SER A 20 -7.37 -24.67 6.36
N ALA A 21 -6.07 -24.57 6.07
CA ALA A 21 -5.60 -23.97 4.84
C ALA A 21 -5.73 -24.92 3.65
N VAL A 22 -5.89 -24.35 2.45
CA VAL A 22 -5.99 -25.09 1.19
C VAL A 22 -4.83 -24.71 0.29
N VAL A 23 -4.05 -25.69 -0.18
CA VAL A 23 -2.93 -25.50 -1.11
C VAL A 23 -3.22 -26.26 -2.40
N GLY A 24 -3.42 -25.53 -3.47
CA GLY A 24 -3.75 -26.03 -4.81
C GLY A 24 -2.57 -26.70 -5.53
N PRO A 25 -2.81 -27.23 -6.74
CA PRO A 25 -1.79 -27.94 -7.50
C PRO A 25 -0.66 -27.03 -7.96
N PHE A 26 0.57 -27.58 -8.07
CA PHE A 26 1.76 -26.90 -8.56
C PHE A 26 2.17 -25.68 -7.73
N CYS A 27 1.68 -25.55 -6.50
CA CYS A 27 2.21 -24.56 -5.56
C CYS A 27 3.59 -25.00 -5.06
N HIS A 28 4.47 -24.00 -4.80
CA HIS A 28 5.74 -24.22 -4.13
C HIS A 28 5.79 -23.37 -2.85
N ILE A 29 5.96 -24.04 -1.72
CA ILE A 29 5.98 -23.42 -0.39
C ILE A 29 7.33 -23.68 0.25
N GLY A 30 8.12 -22.65 0.44
CA GLY A 30 9.47 -22.71 1.00
C GLY A 30 9.50 -23.06 2.50
N PRO A 31 10.68 -23.43 3.03
CA PRO A 31 10.81 -24.05 4.35
C PRO A 31 10.54 -23.10 5.53
N SER A 32 10.66 -21.79 5.33
CA SER A 32 10.43 -20.77 6.37
C SER A 32 9.08 -20.06 6.24
N VAL A 33 8.14 -20.65 5.49
CA VAL A 33 6.82 -20.08 5.24
C VAL A 33 5.82 -20.52 6.31
N GLU A 34 4.97 -19.60 6.73
CA GLU A 34 3.83 -19.84 7.60
C GLU A 34 2.53 -19.47 6.89
N ILE A 35 1.56 -20.37 6.88
CA ILE A 35 0.24 -20.18 6.28
C ILE A 35 -0.82 -20.32 7.36
N ASP A 36 -1.54 -19.24 7.65
CA ASP A 36 -2.53 -19.19 8.72
C ASP A 36 -3.88 -19.82 8.31
N ALA A 37 -4.81 -19.85 9.26
CA ALA A 37 -6.12 -20.50 9.14
C ALA A 37 -6.94 -20.00 7.95
N GLY A 38 -7.54 -20.91 7.21
CA GLY A 38 -8.48 -20.61 6.12
C GLY A 38 -7.87 -19.92 4.91
N ALA A 39 -6.55 -19.80 4.83
CA ALA A 39 -5.89 -19.28 3.64
C ALA A 39 -6.07 -20.26 2.47
N VAL A 40 -6.29 -19.71 1.27
CA VAL A 40 -6.50 -20.47 0.03
C VAL A 40 -5.44 -20.07 -1.00
N LEU A 41 -4.59 -21.01 -1.36
CA LEU A 41 -3.62 -20.87 -2.45
C LEU A 41 -4.19 -21.64 -3.65
N HIS A 42 -4.47 -20.92 -4.73
CA HIS A 42 -4.88 -21.53 -5.99
C HIS A 42 -3.69 -22.24 -6.65
N SER A 43 -3.79 -22.62 -7.92
CA SER A 43 -2.70 -23.33 -8.59
C SER A 43 -1.49 -22.41 -8.87
N HIS A 44 -0.26 -22.98 -8.93
CA HIS A 44 0.96 -22.28 -9.36
C HIS A 44 1.34 -21.05 -8.52
N VAL A 45 1.02 -21.06 -7.23
CA VAL A 45 1.44 -20.02 -6.29
C VAL A 45 2.83 -20.36 -5.75
N VAL A 46 3.72 -19.38 -5.71
CA VAL A 46 5.07 -19.55 -5.15
C VAL A 46 5.24 -18.66 -3.92
N ILE A 47 5.57 -19.28 -2.77
CA ILE A 47 5.85 -18.55 -1.53
C ILE A 47 7.22 -18.99 -1.00
N THR A 48 8.10 -18.03 -0.80
CA THR A 48 9.48 -18.28 -0.37
C THR A 48 9.92 -17.33 0.76
N GLY A 49 11.16 -17.46 1.22
CA GLY A 49 11.70 -16.62 2.28
C GLY A 49 10.97 -16.77 3.62
N ARG A 50 11.22 -15.88 4.56
CA ARG A 50 10.51 -15.82 5.85
C ARG A 50 9.16 -15.12 5.65
N THR A 51 8.20 -15.85 5.11
CA THR A 51 6.91 -15.29 4.70
C THR A 51 5.78 -15.84 5.55
N ARG A 52 4.95 -14.93 6.09
CA ARG A 52 3.70 -15.26 6.75
C ARG A 52 2.51 -14.82 5.90
N ILE A 53 1.60 -15.75 5.62
CA ILE A 53 0.33 -15.53 4.94
C ILE A 53 -0.78 -15.52 5.98
N GLY A 54 -1.44 -14.39 6.17
CA GLY A 54 -2.49 -14.19 7.16
C GLY A 54 -3.76 -14.99 6.89
N ALA A 55 -4.56 -15.15 7.95
CA ALA A 55 -5.78 -15.96 7.92
C ALA A 55 -6.77 -15.47 6.84
N GLY A 56 -7.40 -16.42 6.14
CA GLY A 56 -8.39 -16.12 5.11
C GLY A 56 -7.86 -15.45 3.84
N ALA A 57 -6.54 -15.29 3.70
CA ALA A 57 -5.94 -14.74 2.49
C ALA A 57 -6.17 -15.66 1.28
N GLN A 58 -6.36 -15.07 0.10
CA GLN A 58 -6.54 -15.80 -1.15
C GLN A 58 -5.45 -15.40 -2.15
N LEU A 59 -4.65 -16.36 -2.59
CA LEU A 59 -3.58 -16.16 -3.54
C LEU A 59 -3.91 -16.88 -4.85
N PHE A 60 -3.92 -16.13 -5.94
CA PHE A 60 -4.33 -16.58 -7.27
C PHE A 60 -3.13 -17.04 -8.11
N PRO A 61 -3.38 -17.74 -9.23
CA PRO A 61 -2.31 -18.38 -10.01
C PRO A 61 -1.18 -17.44 -10.42
N PHE A 62 0.04 -17.97 -10.38
CA PHE A 62 1.28 -17.28 -10.76
C PHE A 62 1.66 -16.10 -9.87
N SER A 63 1.00 -15.92 -8.72
CA SER A 63 1.49 -14.97 -7.72
C SER A 63 2.76 -15.50 -7.05
N SER A 64 3.70 -14.58 -6.76
CA SER A 64 4.98 -14.86 -6.11
C SER A 64 5.15 -13.95 -4.89
N VAL A 65 5.27 -14.53 -3.70
CA VAL A 65 5.37 -13.79 -2.44
C VAL A 65 6.61 -14.24 -1.67
N GLY A 66 7.41 -13.26 -1.22
CA GLY A 66 8.60 -13.51 -0.41
C GLY A 66 9.87 -13.77 -1.20
N ALA A 67 9.86 -13.60 -2.53
CA ALA A 67 11.09 -13.62 -3.33
C ALA A 67 12.05 -12.50 -2.87
N PRO A 68 13.37 -12.67 -3.01
CA PRO A 68 14.36 -11.65 -2.66
C PRO A 68 14.09 -10.31 -3.35
N SER A 69 14.61 -9.23 -2.73
CA SER A 69 14.62 -7.90 -3.34
C SER A 69 15.20 -7.94 -4.76
N GLN A 70 14.64 -7.15 -5.66
CA GLN A 70 15.19 -6.92 -7.00
C GLN A 70 16.24 -5.79 -7.01
N ASP A 71 16.44 -5.09 -5.90
CA ASP A 71 17.54 -4.13 -5.78
C ASP A 71 18.86 -4.88 -5.75
N LEU A 72 19.73 -4.60 -6.72
CA LEU A 72 21.02 -5.27 -6.85
C LEU A 72 21.95 -5.07 -5.65
N LYS A 73 21.70 -4.05 -4.83
CA LYS A 73 22.47 -3.79 -3.60
C LYS A 73 22.02 -4.70 -2.44
N ASP A 74 20.74 -5.11 -2.42
CA ASP A 74 20.12 -5.84 -1.32
C ASP A 74 19.71 -7.28 -1.69
N ALA A 75 19.96 -7.71 -2.93
CA ALA A 75 19.47 -8.97 -3.49
C ALA A 75 19.88 -10.24 -2.72
N LEU A 76 20.89 -10.15 -1.87
CA LEU A 76 21.46 -11.31 -1.12
C LEU A 76 21.03 -11.32 0.36
N THR A 77 20.23 -10.37 0.84
CA THR A 77 19.79 -10.34 2.23
C THR A 77 18.56 -11.25 2.43
N GLU A 78 18.60 -12.06 3.49
CA GLU A 78 17.41 -12.80 3.92
C GLU A 78 16.35 -11.81 4.39
N GLY A 79 15.30 -11.65 3.59
CA GLY A 79 14.21 -10.75 3.87
C GLY A 79 12.98 -11.46 4.43
N ALA A 80 12.01 -10.67 4.85
CA ALA A 80 10.73 -11.15 5.33
C ALA A 80 9.54 -10.48 4.63
N VAL A 81 8.39 -11.18 4.61
CA VAL A 81 7.08 -10.64 4.22
C VAL A 81 6.05 -11.04 5.26
N THR A 82 5.23 -10.08 5.68
CA THR A 82 4.01 -10.35 6.42
C THR A 82 2.83 -9.85 5.60
N LEU A 83 1.96 -10.76 5.18
CA LEU A 83 0.69 -10.49 4.53
C LEU A 83 -0.44 -10.64 5.56
N GLY A 84 -1.20 -9.57 5.78
CA GLY A 84 -2.30 -9.54 6.73
C GLY A 84 -3.46 -10.46 6.37
N ALA A 85 -4.42 -10.58 7.28
CA ALA A 85 -5.59 -11.43 7.09
C ALA A 85 -6.50 -10.91 5.97
N ASN A 86 -7.23 -11.84 5.33
CA ASN A 86 -8.25 -11.55 4.31
C ASN A 86 -7.73 -10.75 3.09
N CYS A 87 -6.43 -10.80 2.81
CA CYS A 87 -5.87 -10.21 1.61
C CYS A 87 -6.23 -11.03 0.36
N ILE A 88 -6.39 -10.33 -0.76
CA ILE A 88 -6.62 -10.93 -2.08
C ILE A 88 -5.42 -10.60 -2.97
N VAL A 89 -4.68 -11.61 -3.40
CA VAL A 89 -3.50 -11.48 -4.25
C VAL A 89 -3.80 -12.14 -5.60
N ARG A 90 -4.11 -11.32 -6.59
CA ARG A 90 -4.53 -11.79 -7.92
C ARG A 90 -3.37 -12.33 -8.76
N GLU A 91 -3.69 -12.74 -9.97
CA GLU A 91 -2.79 -13.45 -10.88
C GLU A 91 -1.54 -12.61 -11.21
N GLY A 92 -0.38 -13.26 -11.14
CA GLY A 92 0.91 -12.66 -11.51
C GLY A 92 1.38 -11.51 -10.60
N VAL A 93 0.76 -11.32 -9.45
CA VAL A 93 1.23 -10.36 -8.44
C VAL A 93 2.57 -10.81 -7.87
N THR A 94 3.49 -9.86 -7.68
CA THR A 94 4.77 -10.12 -7.01
C THR A 94 4.94 -9.24 -5.78
N ILE A 95 5.35 -9.85 -4.66
CA ILE A 95 5.63 -9.16 -3.40
C ILE A 95 7.02 -9.60 -2.94
N ASN A 96 7.99 -8.69 -2.97
CA ASN A 96 9.35 -8.97 -2.56
C ASN A 96 9.55 -8.85 -1.05
N ALA A 97 10.45 -9.66 -0.55
CA ALA A 97 10.90 -9.58 0.82
C ALA A 97 11.75 -8.33 1.06
N GLY A 98 11.62 -7.75 2.24
CA GLY A 98 12.45 -6.64 2.72
C GLY A 98 13.37 -7.05 3.85
N ALA A 99 14.36 -6.22 4.16
CA ALA A 99 15.31 -6.40 5.24
C ALA A 99 14.67 -6.13 6.62
N GLY A 100 15.31 -6.53 7.68
CA GLY A 100 14.88 -6.26 9.05
C GLY A 100 13.46 -6.74 9.35
N ALA A 101 12.53 -5.83 9.55
CA ALA A 101 11.11 -6.14 9.75
C ALA A 101 10.41 -6.61 8.47
N GLY A 102 11.03 -6.37 7.32
CA GLY A 102 10.56 -6.81 6.01
C GLY A 102 9.43 -5.96 5.41
N THR A 103 8.89 -6.46 4.31
CA THR A 103 7.68 -5.93 3.68
C THR A 103 6.46 -6.28 4.53
N GLN A 104 5.71 -5.27 4.93
CA GLN A 104 4.56 -5.41 5.83
C GLN A 104 3.28 -4.95 5.16
N ILE A 105 2.28 -5.80 5.15
CA ILE A 105 0.99 -5.56 4.50
C ILE A 105 -0.13 -5.81 5.52
N GLY A 106 -0.98 -4.82 5.72
CA GLY A 106 -2.13 -4.88 6.62
C GLY A 106 -3.23 -5.84 6.14
N ALA A 107 -4.31 -5.91 6.87
CA ALA A 107 -5.43 -6.79 6.58
C ALA A 107 -6.33 -6.25 5.45
N GLY A 108 -7.02 -7.14 4.74
CA GLY A 108 -8.04 -6.80 3.76
C GLY A 108 -7.52 -6.08 2.50
N CYS A 109 -6.23 -6.12 2.24
CA CYS A 109 -5.64 -5.54 1.05
C CYS A 109 -5.99 -6.33 -0.21
N VAL A 110 -6.13 -5.62 -1.34
CA VAL A 110 -6.43 -6.21 -2.64
C VAL A 110 -5.34 -5.82 -3.64
N PHE A 111 -4.68 -6.82 -4.18
CA PHE A 111 -3.65 -6.68 -5.22
C PHE A 111 -4.21 -7.26 -6.51
N LEU A 112 -4.59 -6.39 -7.46
CA LEU A 112 -5.10 -6.84 -8.74
C LEU A 112 -3.97 -7.29 -9.67
N ALA A 113 -4.34 -7.98 -10.73
CA ALA A 113 -3.41 -8.72 -11.58
C ALA A 113 -2.16 -7.93 -11.99
N SER A 114 -1.01 -8.60 -11.89
CA SER A 114 0.31 -8.09 -12.27
C SER A 114 0.76 -6.83 -11.51
N SER A 115 0.19 -6.54 -10.34
CA SER A 115 0.75 -5.49 -9.48
C SER A 115 2.02 -5.98 -8.78
N HIS A 116 2.90 -5.05 -8.44
CA HIS A 116 4.19 -5.32 -7.80
C HIS A 116 4.36 -4.52 -6.52
N VAL A 117 4.79 -5.17 -5.46
CA VAL A 117 5.23 -4.57 -4.21
C VAL A 117 6.71 -4.89 -4.02
N ALA A 118 7.57 -3.88 -4.11
CA ALA A 118 9.00 -4.06 -3.88
C ALA A 118 9.31 -4.24 -2.37
N HIS A 119 10.59 -4.44 -2.08
CA HIS A 119 11.11 -4.69 -0.75
C HIS A 119 10.81 -3.54 0.24
N ASP A 120 10.68 -3.86 1.53
CA ASP A 120 10.55 -2.91 2.65
C ASP A 120 9.34 -1.97 2.57
N CYS A 121 8.36 -2.27 1.71
CA CYS A 121 7.12 -1.52 1.67
C CYS A 121 6.27 -1.75 2.93
N ARG A 122 5.52 -0.71 3.34
CA ARG A 122 4.56 -0.77 4.44
C ARG A 122 3.20 -0.32 3.96
N LEU A 123 2.25 -1.24 3.93
CA LEU A 123 0.87 -0.97 3.52
C LEU A 123 -0.05 -1.17 4.71
N GLY A 124 -0.90 -0.18 4.99
CA GLY A 124 -1.96 -0.27 6.00
C GLY A 124 -3.10 -1.20 5.59
N ASP A 125 -4.18 -1.17 6.33
CA ASP A 125 -5.35 -2.02 6.10
C ASP A 125 -6.18 -1.54 4.90
N GLY A 126 -6.77 -2.48 4.17
CA GLY A 126 -7.73 -2.20 3.10
C GLY A 126 -7.16 -1.43 1.91
N VAL A 127 -5.84 -1.46 1.69
CA VAL A 127 -5.18 -0.87 0.52
C VAL A 127 -5.56 -1.63 -0.74
N VAL A 128 -5.85 -0.89 -1.82
CA VAL A 128 -6.14 -1.48 -3.13
C VAL A 128 -5.09 -1.04 -4.15
N LEU A 129 -4.35 -2.00 -4.69
CA LEU A 129 -3.50 -1.79 -5.88
C LEU A 129 -4.23 -2.34 -7.10
N SER A 130 -4.60 -1.46 -8.04
CA SER A 130 -5.19 -1.89 -9.29
C SER A 130 -4.18 -2.62 -10.18
N ASN A 131 -4.67 -3.16 -11.32
CA ASN A 131 -3.82 -3.90 -12.26
C ASN A 131 -2.56 -3.13 -12.65
N GLN A 132 -1.41 -3.82 -12.66
CA GLN A 132 -0.12 -3.29 -13.10
C GLN A 132 0.40 -2.08 -12.30
N VAL A 133 -0.06 -1.89 -11.06
CA VAL A 133 0.55 -0.90 -10.15
C VAL A 133 1.94 -1.39 -9.75
N LEU A 134 2.93 -0.49 -9.79
CA LEU A 134 4.32 -0.79 -9.44
C LEU A 134 4.75 0.08 -8.26
N LEU A 135 5.01 -0.54 -7.11
CA LEU A 135 5.58 0.15 -5.96
C LEU A 135 7.09 -0.08 -5.92
N GLY A 136 7.85 1.02 -5.86
CA GLY A 136 9.29 0.97 -5.55
C GLY A 136 9.56 0.60 -4.09
N GLY A 137 10.82 0.32 -3.75
CA GLY A 137 11.21 -0.03 -2.37
C GLY A 137 10.87 1.04 -1.35
N HIS A 138 10.60 0.62 -0.10
CA HIS A 138 10.32 1.51 1.05
C HIS A 138 9.10 2.43 0.86
N VAL A 139 8.17 2.12 -0.03
CA VAL A 139 6.92 2.87 -0.16
C VAL A 139 6.03 2.62 1.06
N GLU A 140 5.47 3.69 1.61
CA GLU A 140 4.49 3.61 2.70
C GLU A 140 3.10 4.02 2.19
N ILE A 141 2.10 3.19 2.41
CA ILE A 141 0.71 3.47 2.01
C ILE A 141 -0.19 3.33 3.24
N GLY A 142 -0.90 4.42 3.58
CA GLY A 142 -1.86 4.43 4.69
C GLY A 142 -3.15 3.68 4.37
N ASP A 143 -3.93 3.43 5.42
CA ASP A 143 -5.16 2.64 5.36
C ASP A 143 -6.13 3.12 4.27
N HIS A 144 -6.74 2.15 3.61
CA HIS A 144 -7.78 2.40 2.62
C HIS A 144 -7.38 3.29 1.42
N ALA A 145 -6.11 3.51 1.19
CA ALA A 145 -5.66 4.16 -0.03
C ALA A 145 -5.91 3.26 -1.26
N MET A 146 -6.20 3.89 -2.39
CA MET A 146 -6.43 3.18 -3.65
C MET A 146 -5.51 3.73 -4.73
N ILE A 147 -4.78 2.84 -5.39
CA ILE A 147 -3.84 3.19 -6.45
C ILE A 147 -4.41 2.68 -7.78
N GLY A 148 -4.64 3.60 -8.70
CA GLY A 148 -5.19 3.33 -10.03
C GLY A 148 -4.23 2.56 -10.93
N GLY A 149 -4.78 1.83 -11.89
CA GLY A 149 -4.04 0.90 -12.73
C GLY A 149 -2.86 1.53 -13.50
N ALA A 150 -1.81 0.74 -13.72
CA ALA A 150 -0.58 1.12 -14.40
C ALA A 150 0.12 2.37 -13.80
N THR A 151 -0.10 2.63 -12.51
CA THR A 151 0.60 3.68 -11.75
C THR A 151 1.95 3.15 -11.27
N ALA A 152 3.01 3.97 -11.42
CA ALA A 152 4.31 3.72 -10.83
C ALA A 152 4.56 4.67 -9.66
N VAL A 153 4.98 4.13 -8.51
CA VAL A 153 5.30 4.88 -7.29
C VAL A 153 6.79 4.77 -7.00
N HIS A 154 7.47 5.90 -6.94
CA HIS A 154 8.90 5.95 -6.69
C HIS A 154 9.24 5.50 -5.27
N GLN A 155 10.47 4.97 -5.07
CA GLN A 155 10.98 4.55 -3.76
C GLN A 155 10.80 5.65 -2.71
N HIS A 156 10.53 5.23 -1.44
CA HIS A 156 10.40 6.11 -0.28
C HIS A 156 9.24 7.11 -0.32
N VAL A 157 8.33 6.99 -1.29
CA VAL A 157 7.12 7.81 -1.33
C VAL A 157 6.15 7.35 -0.24
N ARG A 158 5.51 8.30 0.43
CA ARG A 158 4.42 8.07 1.37
C ARG A 158 3.09 8.49 0.74
N ILE A 159 2.12 7.60 0.77
CA ILE A 159 0.74 7.86 0.34
C ILE A 159 -0.16 7.76 1.57
N GLY A 160 -0.79 8.86 1.96
CA GLY A 160 -1.60 8.92 3.17
C GLY A 160 -2.89 8.11 3.08
N ALA A 161 -3.49 7.84 4.24
CA ALA A 161 -4.73 7.07 4.34
C ALA A 161 -5.87 7.69 3.52
N HIS A 162 -6.74 6.85 2.96
CA HIS A 162 -7.86 7.25 2.12
C HIS A 162 -7.50 8.04 0.85
N ALA A 163 -6.22 8.18 0.51
CA ALA A 163 -5.81 8.81 -0.75
C ALA A 163 -6.25 7.99 -1.96
N PHE A 164 -6.46 8.66 -3.06
CA PHE A 164 -6.70 8.04 -4.37
C PHE A 164 -5.68 8.54 -5.38
N ILE A 165 -4.98 7.62 -6.02
CA ILE A 165 -4.08 7.92 -7.13
C ILE A 165 -4.77 7.51 -8.42
N ALA A 166 -4.90 8.44 -9.36
CA ALA A 166 -5.47 8.15 -10.68
C ALA A 166 -4.58 7.17 -11.46
N GLY A 167 -5.19 6.40 -12.36
CA GLY A 167 -4.43 5.48 -13.21
C GLY A 167 -3.42 6.18 -14.11
N LEU A 168 -2.39 5.43 -14.57
CA LEU A 168 -1.30 5.92 -15.42
C LEU A 168 -0.48 7.06 -14.80
N ALA A 169 -0.44 7.15 -13.48
CA ALA A 169 0.32 8.17 -12.77
C ALA A 169 1.77 7.76 -12.52
N GLY A 170 2.69 8.73 -12.55
CA GLY A 170 4.06 8.62 -12.04
C GLY A 170 4.17 9.39 -10.73
N VAL A 171 4.19 8.70 -9.58
CA VAL A 171 4.18 9.32 -8.25
C VAL A 171 5.60 9.42 -7.72
N GLU A 172 6.16 10.64 -7.70
CA GLU A 172 7.53 10.93 -7.26
C GLU A 172 7.58 11.62 -5.88
N GLY A 173 6.44 12.12 -5.40
CA GLY A 173 6.30 12.86 -4.14
C GLY A 173 5.21 12.31 -3.24
N ASP A 174 5.28 12.67 -1.96
CA ASP A 174 4.33 12.24 -0.93
C ASP A 174 2.93 12.77 -1.21
N VAL A 175 1.94 11.90 -1.13
CA VAL A 175 0.53 12.26 -1.30
C VAL A 175 -0.15 12.31 0.06
N ILE A 176 -0.76 13.45 0.36
CA ILE A 176 -1.44 13.69 1.64
C ILE A 176 -2.57 12.68 1.90
N PRO A 177 -2.89 12.38 3.17
CA PRO A 177 -4.12 11.67 3.52
C PRO A 177 -5.35 12.33 2.90
N PHE A 178 -6.31 11.53 2.48
CA PHE A 178 -7.55 11.96 1.83
C PHE A 178 -7.36 12.63 0.46
N GLY A 179 -6.12 12.71 -0.04
CA GLY A 179 -5.78 13.40 -1.28
C GLY A 179 -6.22 12.64 -2.54
N LEU A 180 -6.42 13.38 -3.61
CA LEU A 180 -6.59 12.91 -4.98
C LEU A 180 -5.40 13.42 -5.80
N ALA A 181 -4.59 12.51 -6.33
CA ALA A 181 -3.43 12.85 -7.14
C ALA A 181 -3.38 12.07 -8.45
N GLY A 182 -2.68 12.56 -9.45
CA GLY A 182 -2.52 11.88 -10.72
C GLY A 182 -1.66 12.65 -11.71
N GLY A 183 -1.46 12.04 -12.88
CA GLY A 183 -0.65 12.56 -13.98
C GLY A 183 0.74 11.94 -14.04
N ASN A 184 1.40 12.06 -15.20
CA ASN A 184 2.80 11.70 -15.37
C ASN A 184 3.67 12.81 -14.78
N ARG A 185 4.39 12.50 -13.67
CA ARG A 185 4.76 13.36 -12.56
C ARG A 185 3.51 13.86 -11.86
N ALA A 186 3.01 13.02 -10.94
CA ALA A 186 1.75 13.25 -10.26
C ALA A 186 1.74 14.56 -9.50
N HIS A 187 0.62 15.24 -9.54
CA HIS A 187 0.32 16.41 -8.72
C HIS A 187 -1.02 16.24 -8.03
N LEU A 188 -1.24 17.03 -7.01
CA LEU A 188 -2.45 16.96 -6.20
C LEU A 188 -3.60 17.71 -6.90
N PHE A 189 -4.71 17.01 -7.17
CA PHE A 189 -5.92 17.61 -7.74
C PHE A 189 -6.90 18.14 -6.68
N GLY A 190 -6.71 17.77 -5.41
CA GLY A 190 -7.61 18.09 -4.31
C GLY A 190 -7.80 16.91 -3.37
N LEU A 191 -9.00 16.77 -2.83
CA LEU A 191 -9.38 15.67 -1.95
C LEU A 191 -10.17 14.58 -2.69
N ASN A 192 -10.02 13.34 -2.26
CA ASN A 192 -10.75 12.17 -2.74
C ASN A 192 -12.21 12.16 -2.25
N LEU A 193 -12.99 13.17 -2.60
CA LEU A 193 -14.35 13.39 -2.09
C LEU A 193 -15.29 12.22 -2.38
N VAL A 194 -15.12 11.57 -3.53
CA VAL A 194 -15.93 10.41 -3.94
C VAL A 194 -15.64 9.21 -3.03
N GLY A 195 -14.35 8.91 -2.83
CA GLY A 195 -13.94 7.82 -1.96
C GLY A 195 -14.36 8.03 -0.50
N LEU A 196 -14.23 9.26 0.02
CA LEU A 196 -14.64 9.60 1.37
C LEU A 196 -16.14 9.39 1.59
N ARG A 197 -16.98 9.86 0.66
CA ARG A 197 -18.44 9.64 0.72
C ARG A 197 -18.80 8.15 0.68
N ARG A 198 -18.18 7.37 -0.22
CA ARG A 198 -18.41 5.93 -0.32
C ARG A 198 -18.03 5.17 0.97
N ARG A 199 -17.10 5.70 1.75
CA ARG A 199 -16.67 5.16 3.06
C ARG A 199 -17.44 5.73 4.24
N GLY A 200 -18.52 6.49 3.99
CA GLY A 200 -19.43 6.98 5.04
C GLY A 200 -18.91 8.18 5.82
N PHE A 201 -17.95 8.94 5.28
CA PHE A 201 -17.58 10.23 5.87
C PHE A 201 -18.76 11.19 5.81
N SER A 202 -19.13 11.79 6.94
CA SER A 202 -20.24 12.75 6.99
C SER A 202 -19.90 14.03 6.22
N ASN A 203 -20.93 14.78 5.83
CA ASN A 203 -20.74 16.05 5.13
C ASN A 203 -19.94 17.05 5.97
N GLU A 204 -20.10 17.03 7.30
CA GLU A 204 -19.38 17.90 8.24
C GLU A 204 -17.88 17.53 8.29
N ARG A 205 -17.53 16.24 8.33
CA ARG A 205 -16.13 15.78 8.25
C ARG A 205 -15.49 16.22 6.92
N ILE A 206 -16.20 16.02 5.82
CA ILE A 206 -15.73 16.42 4.48
C ILE A 206 -15.57 17.93 4.38
N ALA A 207 -16.51 18.71 4.96
CA ALA A 207 -16.42 20.18 4.95
C ALA A 207 -15.17 20.67 5.71
N ARG A 208 -14.89 20.08 6.89
CA ARG A 208 -13.66 20.42 7.66
C ARG A 208 -12.39 20.09 6.89
N LEU A 209 -12.31 18.91 6.26
CA LEU A 209 -11.17 18.54 5.43
C LEU A 209 -10.99 19.50 4.24
N ARG A 210 -12.08 19.91 3.58
CA ARG A 210 -12.03 20.88 2.48
C ARG A 210 -11.53 22.24 2.93
N GLU A 211 -12.00 22.72 4.06
CA GLU A 211 -11.53 24.00 4.63
C GLU A 211 -10.05 23.93 4.99
N THR A 212 -9.62 22.82 5.61
CA THR A 212 -8.21 22.59 5.91
C THR A 212 -7.34 22.55 4.64
N TYR A 213 -7.82 21.82 3.60
CA TYR A 213 -7.12 21.76 2.31
C TYR A 213 -6.98 23.16 1.68
N ARG A 214 -8.06 23.95 1.68
CA ARG A 214 -8.06 25.32 1.16
C ARG A 214 -7.02 26.18 1.86
N ARG A 215 -6.97 26.15 3.19
CA ARG A 215 -5.99 26.90 4.00
C ARG A 215 -4.57 26.43 3.78
N LEU A 216 -4.33 25.14 3.53
CA LEU A 216 -3.00 24.60 3.30
C LEU A 216 -2.47 24.87 1.90
N PHE A 217 -3.30 24.82 0.87
CA PHE A 217 -2.83 24.75 -0.53
C PHE A 217 -3.36 25.83 -1.45
N GLU A 218 -4.48 26.48 -1.14
CA GLU A 218 -5.07 27.53 -1.99
C GLU A 218 -4.79 28.95 -1.47
N GLU A 219 -4.61 29.12 -0.17
CA GLU A 219 -4.20 30.39 0.42
C GLU A 219 -2.66 30.55 0.29
N GLN A 220 -2.21 31.50 -0.51
CA GLN A 220 -0.78 31.68 -0.82
C GLN A 220 -0.10 32.78 0.03
N SER A 221 -0.67 33.16 1.18
CA SER A 221 -0.15 34.25 2.01
C SER A 221 1.19 33.95 2.67
N ASP A 222 1.48 32.64 2.94
CA ASP A 222 2.65 32.22 3.70
C ASP A 222 3.24 30.91 3.18
N VAL A 223 4.43 30.53 3.68
CA VAL A 223 4.99 29.20 3.41
C VAL A 223 4.16 28.12 4.08
N LEU A 224 4.11 26.93 3.47
CA LEU A 224 3.29 25.80 3.94
C LEU A 224 3.48 25.52 5.45
N ARG A 225 4.71 25.62 5.96
CA ARG A 225 5.00 25.39 7.38
C ARG A 225 4.25 26.35 8.31
N ALA A 226 4.21 27.65 7.97
CA ALA A 226 3.47 28.64 8.76
C ALA A 226 1.96 28.39 8.74
N ARG A 227 1.42 27.93 7.61
CA ARG A 227 0.01 27.54 7.50
C ARG A 227 -0.33 26.32 8.37
N ILE A 228 0.58 25.35 8.45
CA ILE A 228 0.46 24.20 9.34
C ILE A 228 0.47 24.68 10.81
N ASP A 229 1.44 25.53 11.21
CA ASP A 229 1.54 26.08 12.56
C ASP A 229 0.27 26.84 12.96
N ALA A 230 -0.31 27.62 12.07
CA ALA A 230 -1.55 28.35 12.29
C ALA A 230 -2.76 27.42 12.49
N LEU A 231 -2.85 26.34 11.74
CA LEU A 231 -3.92 25.35 11.88
C LEU A 231 -3.84 24.59 13.20
N GLU A 232 -2.64 24.20 13.63
CA GLU A 232 -2.41 23.53 14.93
C GLU A 232 -2.72 24.47 16.09
N SER A 233 -2.29 25.75 16.02
CA SER A 233 -2.54 26.75 17.04
C SER A 233 -4.03 27.11 17.20
N ALA A 234 -4.82 26.94 16.13
CA ALA A 234 -6.26 27.13 16.16
C ALA A 234 -7.02 25.98 16.88
N GLY A 235 -6.30 25.00 17.42
CA GLY A 235 -6.88 23.92 18.21
C GLY A 235 -7.71 22.92 17.38
N ALA A 236 -7.13 22.40 16.31
CA ALA A 236 -7.75 21.36 15.49
C ALA A 236 -8.02 20.10 16.33
N SER A 237 -9.18 20.04 16.99
CA SER A 237 -9.62 18.87 17.76
C SER A 237 -10.15 17.73 16.88
N ASP A 238 -10.23 17.94 15.58
CA ASP A 238 -10.75 16.96 14.61
C ASP A 238 -9.67 15.94 14.27
N ALA A 239 -9.98 14.66 14.45
CA ALA A 239 -9.04 13.56 14.24
C ALA A 239 -8.52 13.46 12.79
N ASP A 240 -9.36 13.77 11.80
CA ASP A 240 -8.97 13.73 10.39
C ASP A 240 -7.98 14.87 10.06
N VAL A 241 -8.26 16.06 10.58
CA VAL A 241 -7.36 17.23 10.43
C VAL A 241 -6.04 16.96 11.14
N ALA A 242 -6.07 16.46 12.38
CA ALA A 242 -4.86 16.10 13.12
C ALA A 242 -4.03 15.05 12.36
N HIS A 243 -4.67 14.04 11.76
CA HIS A 243 -3.99 13.03 10.95
C HIS A 243 -3.31 13.63 9.72
N LEU A 244 -3.99 14.53 9.01
CA LEU A 244 -3.41 15.25 7.86
C LEU A 244 -2.19 16.10 8.29
N LEU A 245 -2.30 16.86 9.37
CA LEU A 245 -1.21 17.71 9.86
C LEU A 245 -0.02 16.88 10.33
N ALA A 246 -0.27 15.78 11.05
CA ALA A 246 0.78 14.85 11.49
C ALA A 246 1.55 14.27 10.28
N PHE A 247 0.86 13.90 9.20
CA PHE A 247 1.50 13.43 7.97
C PHE A 247 2.42 14.49 7.37
N LEU A 248 1.98 15.75 7.33
CA LEU A 248 2.77 16.87 6.78
C LEU A 248 3.98 17.23 7.67
N ARG A 249 3.91 16.97 8.99
CA ARG A 249 5.01 17.20 9.93
C ARG A 249 6.05 16.10 9.93
N ALA A 250 5.65 14.89 9.63
CA ALA A 250 6.53 13.74 9.67
C ALA A 250 7.69 13.92 8.67
N PRO A 251 8.93 13.55 9.05
CA PRO A 251 10.05 13.58 8.13
C PRO A 251 9.76 12.76 6.87
N SER A 252 10.25 13.24 5.74
CA SER A 252 10.15 12.54 4.47
C SER A 252 11.44 12.65 3.66
N MET A 253 11.73 11.59 2.91
CA MET A 253 12.80 11.56 1.92
C MET A 253 12.35 12.11 0.56
N ARG A 254 11.05 12.38 0.38
CA ARG A 254 10.46 12.84 -0.88
C ARG A 254 9.82 14.22 -0.73
N PRO A 255 9.79 15.02 -1.80
CA PRO A 255 9.02 16.24 -1.81
C PRO A 255 7.52 15.92 -1.65
N LEU A 256 6.75 16.90 -1.24
CA LEU A 256 5.30 16.79 -1.23
C LEU A 256 4.76 16.87 -2.67
N CYS A 257 3.85 15.96 -3.02
CA CYS A 257 3.01 16.11 -4.21
C CYS A 257 2.06 17.29 -3.99
N ALA A 258 2.38 18.44 -4.61
CA ALA A 258 1.62 19.68 -4.47
C ALA A 258 0.63 19.87 -5.62
N PRO A 259 -0.37 20.76 -5.48
CA PRO A 259 -1.15 21.24 -6.62
C PRO A 259 -0.25 21.89 -7.69
N ARG A 260 -0.66 21.84 -8.95
CA ARG A 260 0.02 22.60 -10.01
C ARG A 260 0.02 24.08 -9.68
N SER A 261 1.15 24.71 -9.86
CA SER A 261 1.20 26.17 -9.84
C SER A 261 0.62 26.72 -11.15
N ARG A 262 0.05 27.93 -11.12
CA ARG A 262 -0.41 28.61 -12.36
C ARG A 262 0.73 28.83 -13.36
N ALA A 263 1.98 28.76 -12.92
CA ALA A 263 3.16 28.86 -13.79
C ALA A 263 3.42 27.58 -14.60
N ASP A 264 2.89 26.43 -14.19
CA ASP A 264 3.07 25.14 -14.87
C ASP A 264 2.00 24.88 -15.97
N GLU A 265 1.07 25.83 -16.18
CA GLU A 265 -0.01 25.74 -17.18
C GLU A 265 0.32 26.40 -18.53
N ASN A 266 1.54 26.97 -18.71
CA ASN A 266 1.97 27.61 -19.96
C ASN A 266 3.04 26.81 -20.71
#